data_69e2cf1ebc7bdccfdd7f04d175935e67
#
_entry.id   69e2cf1ebc7bdccfdd7f04d175935e67
#
_cell.length_a   1.000
_cell.length_b   1.000
_cell.length_c   1.000
_cell.angle_alpha   90.00
_cell.angle_beta   90.00
_cell.angle_gamma   90.00
#
_symmetry.space_group_name_H-M   'P 1'
#
loop_
_entity.id
_entity.type
_entity.pdbx_description
1 polymer ?
#
loop_
_entity_poly.entity_id
_entity_poly.type
_entity_poly.pdbx_seq_one_letter_code
_entity_poly.pdbx_strand_id
1 'polypeptide(L)'
;SPIFRENAKILVISPIRLHPEIAVRRPESSIAGKYEASTHFAEQFAPVAAKYGAAFLDAAQYAAPPETDCIHMDAAAHAALAEAIAAKLRELL
;
A
#
# COMPACT_ATOMS: atom_id res chain seq x y z
N SER A 1 21.57 -10.91 8.76
CA SER A 1 22.09 -9.70 8.16
C SER A 1 22.55 -8.72 9.23
N PRO A 2 23.68 -8.04 9.04
CA PRO A 2 24.13 -7.04 10.01
C PRO A 2 23.21 -5.81 10.09
N ILE A 3 22.32 -5.62 9.13
CA ILE A 3 21.39 -4.48 9.10
C ILE A 3 20.26 -4.67 10.11
N PHE A 4 19.85 -5.91 10.38
CA PHE A 4 18.74 -6.20 11.25
C PHE A 4 19.21 -6.89 12.52
N ARG A 5 18.63 -6.49 13.64
CA ARG A 5 18.85 -7.21 14.90
C ARG A 5 18.07 -8.51 14.88
N GLU A 6 18.53 -9.49 15.64
CA GLU A 6 17.93 -10.81 15.70
C GLU A 6 16.44 -10.80 15.99
N ASN A 7 16.00 -9.86 16.85
CA ASN A 7 14.60 -9.77 17.25
C ASN A 7 13.84 -8.65 16.55
N ALA A 8 14.39 -8.12 15.45
CA ALA A 8 13.73 -7.05 14.70
C ALA A 8 12.45 -7.55 14.04
N LYS A 9 11.44 -6.70 14.04
CA LYS A 9 10.16 -6.96 13.35
C LYS A 9 10.12 -6.18 12.07
N ILE A 10 9.58 -6.79 11.03
CA ILE A 10 9.47 -6.16 9.71
C ILE A 10 8.01 -6.20 9.29
N LEU A 11 7.50 -5.06 8.83
CA LEU A 11 6.17 -4.96 8.24
C LEU A 11 6.31 -4.54 6.78
N VAL A 12 5.82 -5.39 5.89
CA VAL A 12 5.76 -5.07 4.46
C VAL A 12 4.38 -4.51 4.16
N ILE A 13 4.35 -3.36 3.50
CA ILE A 13 3.10 -2.67 3.17
C ILE A 13 2.99 -2.61 1.65
N SER A 14 1.95 -3.26 1.08
CA SER A 14 1.71 -3.11 -0.34
C SER A 14 1.02 -1.78 -0.62
N PRO A 15 1.31 -1.14 -1.78
CA PRO A 15 0.79 0.20 -2.08
C PRO A 15 -0.73 0.24 -2.24
N ILE A 16 -1.28 1.45 -2.16
CA ILE A 16 -2.69 1.67 -2.53
C ILE A 16 -2.85 1.46 -4.03
N ARG A 17 -4.10 1.23 -4.45
CA ARG A 17 -4.42 1.14 -5.88
C ARG A 17 -4.56 2.54 -6.46
N LEU A 18 -4.42 2.65 -7.77
CA LEU A 18 -4.82 3.87 -8.48
C LEU A 18 -6.35 3.98 -8.46
N HIS A 19 -6.86 5.18 -8.74
CA HIS A 19 -8.31 5.34 -8.86
C HIS A 19 -8.78 4.68 -10.17
N PRO A 20 -9.93 3.97 -10.15
CA PRO A 20 -10.42 3.27 -11.35
C PRO A 20 -10.65 4.18 -12.56
N GLU A 21 -10.91 5.47 -12.32
CA GLU A 21 -11.18 6.43 -13.39
C GLU A 21 -9.94 7.20 -13.85
N ILE A 22 -8.75 6.76 -13.46
CA ILE A 22 -7.52 7.50 -13.76
C ILE A 22 -7.33 7.73 -15.26
N ALA A 23 -7.69 6.77 -16.11
CA ALA A 23 -7.50 6.90 -17.55
C ALA A 23 -8.38 8.01 -18.13
N VAL A 24 -9.56 8.22 -17.53
CA VAL A 24 -10.50 9.26 -17.97
C VAL A 24 -10.15 10.62 -17.37
N ARG A 25 -9.84 10.65 -16.08
CA ARG A 25 -9.62 11.89 -15.35
C ARG A 25 -8.21 12.45 -15.49
N ARG A 26 -7.22 11.58 -15.69
CA ARG A 26 -5.81 11.96 -15.78
C ARG A 26 -5.16 11.33 -17.01
N PRO A 27 -5.71 11.57 -18.23
CA PRO A 27 -5.17 10.95 -19.45
C PRO A 27 -3.75 11.39 -19.77
N GLU A 28 -3.33 12.55 -19.23
CA GLU A 28 -1.97 13.06 -19.43
C GLU A 28 -0.92 12.33 -18.59
N SER A 29 -1.34 11.57 -17.57
CA SER A 29 -0.42 10.89 -16.68
C SER A 29 0.26 9.71 -17.37
N SER A 30 1.55 9.53 -17.10
CA SER A 30 2.30 8.38 -17.62
C SER A 30 1.77 7.05 -17.10
N ILE A 31 1.02 7.07 -15.99
CA ILE A 31 0.45 5.86 -15.40
C ILE A 31 -1.06 5.75 -15.59
N ALA A 32 -1.63 6.57 -16.50
CA ALA A 32 -3.08 6.55 -16.74
C ALA A 32 -3.61 5.16 -17.12
N GLY A 33 -2.82 4.34 -17.79
CA GLY A 33 -3.22 2.98 -18.20
C GLY A 33 -2.86 1.89 -17.20
N LYS A 34 -2.48 2.24 -15.97
CA LYS A 34 -1.93 1.28 -15.01
C LYS A 34 -2.88 0.87 -13.88
N TYR A 35 -4.16 1.23 -13.96
CA TYR A 35 -5.09 0.86 -12.89
C TYR A 35 -5.11 -0.64 -12.64
N GLU A 36 -5.27 -1.44 -13.70
CA GLU A 36 -5.36 -2.89 -13.56
C GLU A 36 -4.11 -3.46 -12.88
N ALA A 37 -2.93 -3.01 -13.27
CA ALA A 37 -1.70 -3.44 -12.64
C ALA A 37 -1.69 -3.11 -11.14
N SER A 38 -2.23 -1.96 -10.75
CA SER A 38 -2.26 -1.54 -9.34
C SER A 38 -3.17 -2.44 -8.48
N THR A 39 -4.14 -3.14 -9.08
CA THR A 39 -5.02 -4.03 -8.34
C THR A 39 -4.33 -5.33 -7.92
N HIS A 40 -3.14 -5.59 -8.43
CA HIS A 40 -2.40 -6.83 -8.15
C HIS A 40 -1.24 -6.66 -7.16
N PHE A 41 -1.06 -5.47 -6.59
CA PHE A 41 0.07 -5.23 -5.69
C PHE A 41 0.07 -6.18 -4.49
N ALA A 42 -1.08 -6.34 -3.83
CA ALA A 42 -1.12 -7.16 -2.62
C ALA A 42 -0.75 -8.61 -2.91
N GLU A 43 -1.25 -9.18 -4.01
CA GLU A 43 -0.94 -10.57 -4.37
C GLU A 43 0.52 -10.76 -4.79
N GLN A 44 1.19 -9.68 -5.19
CA GLN A 44 2.62 -9.73 -5.52
C GLN A 44 3.49 -9.54 -4.29
N PHE A 45 3.06 -8.69 -3.36
CA PHE A 45 3.85 -8.35 -2.16
C PHE A 45 3.69 -9.37 -1.03
N ALA A 46 2.49 -9.92 -0.85
CA ALA A 46 2.23 -10.84 0.26
C ALA A 46 3.13 -12.08 0.26
N PRO A 47 3.38 -12.74 -0.89
CA PRO A 47 4.29 -13.89 -0.88
C PRO A 47 5.72 -13.54 -0.51
N VAL A 48 6.16 -12.33 -0.88
CA VAL A 48 7.52 -11.87 -0.51
C VAL A 48 7.62 -11.70 0.99
N ALA A 49 6.60 -11.07 1.60
CA ALA A 49 6.57 -10.93 3.06
C ALA A 49 6.61 -12.29 3.75
N ALA A 50 5.79 -13.23 3.28
CA ALA A 50 5.75 -14.57 3.84
C ALA A 50 7.09 -15.29 3.71
N LYS A 51 7.76 -15.14 2.57
CA LYS A 51 9.05 -15.78 2.31
C LYS A 51 10.10 -15.37 3.34
N TYR A 52 10.08 -14.11 3.75
CA TYR A 52 11.08 -13.57 4.68
C TYR A 52 10.59 -13.47 6.12
N GLY A 53 9.42 -14.06 6.43
CA GLY A 53 8.88 -14.04 7.78
C GLY A 53 8.44 -12.66 8.25
N ALA A 54 8.12 -11.76 7.34
CA ALA A 54 7.65 -10.43 7.66
C ALA A 54 6.13 -10.40 7.80
N ALA A 55 5.62 -9.47 8.61
CA ALA A 55 4.19 -9.20 8.65
C ALA A 55 3.79 -8.44 7.40
N PHE A 56 2.50 -8.47 7.07
CA PHE A 56 2.01 -7.88 5.84
C PHE A 56 0.77 -7.03 6.09
N LEU A 57 0.68 -5.90 5.38
CA LEU A 57 -0.50 -5.04 5.40
C LEU A 57 -0.74 -4.51 3.98
N ASP A 58 -1.97 -4.67 3.50
CA ASP A 58 -2.36 -4.13 2.20
C ASP A 58 -2.97 -2.75 2.39
N ALA A 59 -2.23 -1.71 2.01
CA ALA A 59 -2.68 -0.34 2.16
C ALA A 59 -4.01 -0.08 1.43
N ALA A 60 -4.27 -0.79 0.33
CA ALA A 60 -5.49 -0.60 -0.45
C ALA A 60 -6.77 -0.97 0.31
N GLN A 61 -6.67 -1.75 1.38
CA GLN A 61 -7.83 -2.08 2.21
C GLN A 61 -8.25 -0.93 3.11
N TYR A 62 -7.39 0.06 3.31
CA TYR A 62 -7.61 1.14 4.28
C TYR A 62 -7.65 2.52 3.64
N ALA A 63 -7.09 2.68 2.45
CA ALA A 63 -6.95 3.99 1.82
C ALA A 63 -7.02 3.87 0.30
N ALA A 64 -7.54 4.92 -0.32
CA ALA A 64 -7.62 5.03 -1.77
C ALA A 64 -7.35 6.49 -2.15
N PRO A 65 -6.88 6.75 -3.39
CA PRO A 65 -6.70 8.12 -3.84
C PRO A 65 -8.05 8.75 -4.16
N PRO A 66 -8.18 10.08 -3.99
CA PRO A 66 -9.41 10.78 -4.37
C PRO A 66 -9.56 10.83 -5.89
N GLU A 67 -10.80 11.01 -6.35
CA GLU A 67 -11.06 11.06 -7.79
C GLU A 67 -10.44 12.27 -8.48
N THR A 68 -10.11 13.32 -7.72
CA THR A 68 -9.48 14.52 -8.27
C THR A 68 -8.04 14.28 -8.68
N ASP A 69 -7.30 13.49 -7.90
CA ASP A 69 -5.89 13.20 -8.17
C ASP A 69 -5.68 11.83 -8.81
N CYS A 70 -6.42 10.83 -8.36
CA CYS A 70 -6.37 9.44 -8.83
C CYS A 70 -5.09 8.68 -8.47
N ILE A 71 -4.11 9.31 -7.87
CA ILE A 71 -2.78 8.73 -7.63
C ILE A 71 -2.38 8.80 -6.17
N HIS A 72 -2.45 9.99 -5.58
CA HIS A 72 -1.95 10.25 -4.23
C HIS A 72 -3.09 10.26 -3.21
N MET A 73 -2.78 9.87 -1.99
CA MET A 73 -3.74 9.92 -0.90
C MET A 73 -3.96 11.35 -0.43
N ASP A 74 -5.22 11.67 -0.09
CA ASP A 74 -5.54 12.92 0.60
C ASP A 74 -5.30 12.76 2.11
N ALA A 75 -5.59 13.83 2.87
CA ALA A 75 -5.34 13.81 4.31
C ALA A 75 -6.14 12.73 5.03
N ALA A 76 -7.40 12.52 4.65
CA ALA A 76 -8.24 11.51 5.28
C ALA A 76 -7.72 10.10 5.00
N ALA A 77 -7.27 9.84 3.78
CA ALA A 77 -6.69 8.54 3.42
C ALA A 77 -5.39 8.30 4.18
N HIS A 78 -4.53 9.31 4.29
CA HIS A 78 -3.31 9.20 5.09
C HIS A 78 -3.63 8.87 6.55
N ALA A 79 -4.63 9.51 7.14
CA ALA A 79 -5.01 9.26 8.53
C ALA A 79 -5.52 7.83 8.71
N ALA A 80 -6.35 7.35 7.80
CA ALA A 80 -6.89 6.00 7.86
C ALA A 80 -5.78 4.95 7.77
N LEU A 81 -4.84 5.15 6.84
CA LEU A 81 -3.72 4.22 6.68
C LEU A 81 -2.81 4.27 7.90
N ALA A 82 -2.56 5.46 8.45
CA ALA A 82 -1.73 5.60 9.65
C ALA A 82 -2.32 4.83 10.84
N GLU A 83 -3.65 4.88 11.02
CA GLU A 83 -4.31 4.12 12.07
C GLU A 83 -4.14 2.61 11.88
N ALA A 84 -4.28 2.15 10.64
CA ALA A 84 -4.13 0.73 10.33
C ALA A 84 -2.69 0.26 10.59
N ILE A 85 -1.71 1.07 10.20
CA ILE A 85 -0.30 0.76 10.45
C ILE A 85 -0.02 0.73 11.95
N ALA A 86 -0.51 1.71 12.69
CA ALA A 86 -0.31 1.77 14.13
C ALA A 86 -0.91 0.54 14.82
N ALA A 87 -2.11 0.12 14.43
CA ALA A 87 -2.76 -1.07 14.98
C ALA A 87 -1.92 -2.33 14.68
N LYS A 88 -1.40 -2.43 13.45
CA LYS A 88 -0.57 -3.56 13.06
C LYS A 88 0.72 -3.60 13.85
N LEU A 89 1.36 -2.45 14.05
CA LEU A 89 2.58 -2.37 14.83
C LEU A 89 2.34 -2.79 16.30
N ARG A 90 1.21 -2.41 16.86
CA ARG A 90 0.86 -2.83 18.23
C ARG A 90 0.73 -4.35 18.33
N GLU A 91 0.19 -5.00 17.29
CA GLU A 91 0.13 -6.46 17.25
C GLU A 91 1.52 -7.11 17.22
N LEU A 92 2.48 -6.46 16.55
CA LEU A 92 3.82 -6.99 16.37
C LEU A 92 4.73 -6.76 17.59
N LEU A 93 4.44 -5.74 18.36
CA LEU A 93 5.23 -5.40 19.54
C LEU A 93 4.65 -6.01 20.80
#